data_8bc62c3fe04ea76090eb3099f0143fd9
#
_entry.id   8bc62c3fe04ea76090eb3099f0143fd9
#
_cell.length_a   1.000
_cell.length_b   1.000
_cell.length_c   1.000
_cell.angle_alpha   90.00
_cell.angle_beta   90.00
_cell.angle_gamma   90.00
#
_symmetry.space_group_name_H-M   'P 1'
#
loop_
_entity.id
_entity.type
_entity.pdbx_description
1 polymer ?
#
loop_
_entity_poly.entity_id
_entity_poly.type
_entity_poly.pdbx_seq_one_letter_code
_entity_poly.pdbx_strand_id
1 'polypeptide(L)'
;SDLIFLSSSRVYSIANLKKIKKNFNFKKRINIKEKINENFETTLPSSLYGFTKLASEKLIKEIFFNRKMKFLINRFGVVAGPWQFGKEDQGFVPLWVAKHFYKKNLSYIGFGGFGYQVRDIIHINDVCEIILIQIRKLNKTFNETFNIGGGKKNSISLRQLTSKCEKLTSKKIKFKKIKQTSDYDIPYYVTNNRKVIKFYKWQPLNNIDRILKDLLSWLIMNKNIKKYCK
;
A
#
# COMPACT_ATOMS: atom_id res chain seq x y z
N SER A 1 9.35 12.50 24.82
CA SER A 1 8.88 11.17 24.40
C SER A 1 9.45 10.82 23.05
N ASP A 2 9.82 9.57 22.85
CA ASP A 2 10.23 9.04 21.57
C ASP A 2 9.02 8.87 20.63
N LEU A 3 9.26 8.81 19.29
CA LEU A 3 8.20 8.84 18.29
C LEU A 3 8.40 7.78 17.21
N ILE A 4 7.35 7.01 16.89
CA ILE A 4 7.27 6.21 15.67
C ILE A 4 6.16 6.82 14.79
N PHE A 5 6.56 7.45 13.69
CA PHE A 5 5.63 8.11 12.77
C PHE A 5 5.21 7.19 11.62
N LEU A 6 3.90 7.01 11.48
CA LEU A 6 3.32 6.21 10.40
C LEU A 6 3.10 7.10 9.17
N SER A 7 4.09 7.11 8.30
CA SER A 7 4.08 7.80 7.02
C SER A 7 3.55 6.90 5.89
N SER A 8 3.70 7.32 4.66
CA SER A 8 3.11 6.67 3.49
C SER A 8 4.05 6.69 2.30
N SER A 9 3.93 5.72 1.42
CA SER A 9 4.55 5.74 0.09
C SER A 9 4.08 6.89 -0.81
N ARG A 10 3.00 7.58 -0.43
CA ARG A 10 2.50 8.77 -1.15
C ARG A 10 3.40 10.01 -1.02
N VAL A 11 4.44 9.97 -0.19
CA VAL A 11 5.47 11.02 -0.11
C VAL A 11 6.36 11.08 -1.34
N TYR A 12 6.44 10.02 -2.11
CA TYR A 12 7.29 9.94 -3.30
C TYR A 12 6.73 10.72 -4.48
N SER A 13 7.65 11.30 -5.27
CA SER A 13 7.34 12.09 -6.46
C SER A 13 6.51 11.32 -7.47
N ILE A 14 5.31 11.80 -7.76
CA ILE A 14 4.42 11.24 -8.77
C ILE A 14 5.05 11.33 -10.16
N ALA A 15 5.73 12.45 -10.48
CA ALA A 15 6.37 12.64 -11.77
C ALA A 15 7.43 11.56 -12.01
N ASN A 16 8.25 11.26 -11.00
CA ASN A 16 9.30 10.26 -11.13
C ASN A 16 8.76 8.83 -11.11
N LEU A 17 7.73 8.55 -10.31
CA LEU A 17 7.02 7.26 -10.37
C LEU A 17 6.35 7.03 -11.74
N LYS A 18 5.87 8.09 -12.40
CA LYS A 18 5.33 8.00 -13.76
C LYS A 18 6.40 7.76 -14.82
N LYS A 19 7.66 8.19 -14.61
CA LYS A 19 8.79 7.91 -15.52
C LYS A 19 9.15 6.43 -15.58
N ILE A 20 8.93 5.66 -14.51
CA ILE A 20 9.07 4.20 -14.49
C ILE A 20 8.18 3.55 -15.58
N LYS A 21 7.18 4.29 -16.07
CA LYS A 21 6.24 3.92 -17.12
C LYS A 21 6.89 3.60 -18.48
N LYS A 22 8.10 4.08 -18.82
CA LYS A 22 8.71 3.84 -20.14
C LYS A 22 8.82 2.35 -20.48
N ASN A 23 8.81 1.47 -19.47
CA ASN A 23 8.85 0.02 -19.62
C ASN A 23 7.48 -0.66 -19.35
N PHE A 24 6.40 0.12 -19.28
CA PHE A 24 5.08 -0.33 -18.84
C PHE A 24 4.15 -0.54 -20.03
N ASN A 25 3.99 -1.77 -20.48
CA ASN A 25 2.94 -2.08 -21.45
C ASN A 25 1.64 -2.46 -20.74
N PHE A 26 0.66 -1.55 -20.68
CA PHE A 26 -0.64 -1.78 -20.03
C PHE A 26 -1.47 -2.91 -20.65
N LYS A 27 -1.08 -3.42 -21.82
CA LYS A 27 -1.75 -4.54 -22.49
C LYS A 27 -1.13 -5.90 -22.15
N LYS A 28 0.06 -5.94 -21.51
CA LYS A 28 0.78 -7.19 -21.19
C LYS A 28 1.13 -7.26 -19.71
N ARG A 29 1.32 -8.49 -19.20
CA ARG A 29 1.80 -8.75 -17.83
C ARG A 29 3.15 -8.09 -17.61
N ILE A 30 3.24 -7.26 -16.57
CA ILE A 30 4.43 -6.42 -16.34
C ILE A 30 5.43 -7.19 -15.50
N ASN A 31 6.65 -7.26 -16.00
CA ASN A 31 7.80 -7.75 -15.25
C ASN A 31 8.71 -6.57 -14.91
N ILE A 32 8.31 -5.74 -13.93
CA ILE A 32 9.15 -4.65 -13.46
C ILE A 32 10.07 -5.19 -12.36
N LYS A 33 11.38 -4.98 -12.56
CA LYS A 33 12.41 -5.35 -11.58
C LYS A 33 12.63 -4.27 -10.52
N GLU A 34 12.20 -3.04 -10.79
CA GLU A 34 12.47 -1.88 -9.95
C GLU A 34 11.63 -1.89 -8.67
N LYS A 35 12.27 -1.58 -7.56
CA LYS A 35 11.65 -1.46 -6.24
C LYS A 35 12.03 -0.12 -5.65
N ILE A 36 11.05 0.57 -5.12
CA ILE A 36 11.22 1.90 -4.56
C ILE A 36 11.86 1.81 -3.18
N ASN A 37 13.06 2.36 -3.02
CA ASN A 37 13.76 2.45 -1.75
C ASN A 37 13.59 3.85 -1.12
N GLU A 38 14.18 4.05 0.07
CA GLU A 38 14.04 5.27 0.85
C GLU A 38 14.70 6.50 0.19
N ASN A 39 15.69 6.27 -0.71
CA ASN A 39 16.38 7.32 -1.44
C ASN A 39 15.63 7.77 -2.71
N PHE A 40 14.49 7.15 -3.03
CA PHE A 40 13.68 7.60 -4.15
C PHE A 40 13.16 9.02 -3.87
N GLU A 41 13.12 9.85 -4.90
CA GLU A 41 12.83 11.27 -4.78
C GLU A 41 11.45 11.56 -4.18
N THR A 42 11.40 12.58 -3.33
CA THR A 42 10.19 13.12 -2.70
C THR A 42 9.84 14.53 -3.20
N THR A 43 10.39 14.92 -4.38
CA THR A 43 10.08 16.20 -5.03
C THR A 43 8.62 16.25 -5.48
N LEU A 44 8.05 17.43 -5.49
CA LEU A 44 6.68 17.66 -5.99
C LEU A 44 6.59 17.43 -7.51
N PRO A 45 5.39 17.07 -8.02
CA PRO A 45 4.13 16.98 -7.29
C PRO A 45 3.97 15.67 -6.51
N SER A 46 3.28 15.77 -5.38
CA SER A 46 2.67 14.65 -4.65
C SER A 46 1.18 14.98 -4.45
N SER A 47 0.36 14.02 -4.01
CA SER A 47 -1.01 14.36 -3.61
C SER A 47 -0.99 15.24 -2.35
N LEU A 48 -2.08 15.98 -2.07
CA LEU A 48 -2.20 16.75 -0.84
C LEU A 48 -1.91 15.89 0.40
N TYR A 49 -2.47 14.70 0.45
CA TYR A 49 -2.17 13.72 1.51
C TYR A 49 -0.67 13.35 1.56
N GLY A 50 -0.04 13.09 0.42
CA GLY A 50 1.40 12.79 0.36
C GLY A 50 2.23 13.98 0.85
N PHE A 51 1.86 15.18 0.46
CA PHE A 51 2.51 16.42 0.90
C PHE A 51 2.41 16.62 2.42
N THR A 52 1.23 16.46 3.02
CA THR A 52 1.08 16.60 4.48
C THR A 52 1.94 15.57 5.23
N LYS A 53 2.01 14.32 4.75
CA LYS A 53 2.90 13.32 5.34
C LYS A 53 4.38 13.68 5.20
N LEU A 54 4.81 14.17 4.03
CA LEU A 54 6.18 14.61 3.79
C LEU A 54 6.57 15.82 4.65
N ALA A 55 5.67 16.79 4.78
CA ALA A 55 5.86 17.95 5.66
C ALA A 55 6.02 17.51 7.13
N SER A 56 5.20 16.56 7.58
CA SER A 56 5.32 15.96 8.92
C SER A 56 6.66 15.24 9.10
N GLU A 57 7.15 14.49 8.09
CA GLU A 57 8.48 13.85 8.16
C GLU A 57 9.61 14.88 8.34
N LYS A 58 9.55 15.98 7.59
CA LYS A 58 10.54 17.08 7.68
C LYS A 58 10.46 17.77 9.03
N LEU A 59 9.26 18.08 9.49
CA LEU A 59 9.03 18.71 10.80
C LEU A 59 9.56 17.83 11.94
N ILE A 60 9.31 16.52 11.91
CA ILE A 60 9.85 15.59 12.90
C ILE A 60 11.38 15.64 12.91
N LYS A 61 12.02 15.56 11.75
CA LYS A 61 13.47 15.60 11.65
C LYS A 61 14.05 16.90 12.20
N GLU A 62 13.42 18.04 11.93
CA GLU A 62 13.82 19.36 12.45
C GLU A 62 13.66 19.45 13.96
N ILE A 63 12.48 19.08 14.48
CA ILE A 63 12.21 19.13 15.93
C ILE A 63 13.17 18.22 16.72
N PHE A 64 13.53 17.06 16.17
CA PHE A 64 14.34 16.08 16.85
C PHE A 64 15.85 16.23 16.63
N PHE A 65 16.26 17.14 15.74
CA PHE A 65 17.67 17.34 15.35
C PHE A 65 18.60 17.60 16.57
N ASN A 66 18.20 18.48 17.47
CA ASN A 66 18.98 18.87 18.64
C ASN A 66 18.42 18.32 19.97
N ARG A 67 17.56 17.32 19.93
CA ARG A 67 16.91 16.77 21.13
C ARG A 67 17.41 15.36 21.43
N LYS A 68 17.51 15.01 22.72
CA LYS A 68 17.82 13.64 23.18
C LYS A 68 16.66 12.65 22.98
N MET A 69 15.71 12.98 22.10
CA MET A 69 14.57 12.13 21.76
C MET A 69 14.85 11.39 20.47
N LYS A 70 14.23 10.23 20.31
CA LYS A 70 14.44 9.32 19.18
C LYS A 70 13.20 9.25 18.31
N PHE A 71 13.38 9.15 17.00
CA PHE A 71 12.26 8.94 16.10
C PHE A 71 12.53 7.83 15.09
N LEU A 72 11.44 7.24 14.60
CA LEU A 72 11.41 6.39 13.42
C LEU A 72 10.29 6.87 12.48
N ILE A 73 10.55 6.84 11.19
CA ILE A 73 9.57 7.17 10.15
C ILE A 73 9.34 5.93 9.31
N ASN A 74 8.12 5.42 9.28
CA ASN A 74 7.73 4.27 8.49
C ASN A 74 6.86 4.70 7.30
N ARG A 75 7.40 4.60 6.08
CA ARG A 75 6.68 4.85 4.82
C ARG A 75 6.01 3.56 4.37
N PHE A 76 4.73 3.42 4.71
CA PHE A 76 3.98 2.22 4.35
C PHE A 76 3.54 2.22 2.89
N GLY A 77 3.63 1.04 2.25
CA GLY A 77 2.92 0.71 1.02
C GLY A 77 1.40 0.56 1.26
N VAL A 78 0.73 -0.29 0.46
CA VAL A 78 -0.71 -0.53 0.65
C VAL A 78 -0.90 -1.50 1.80
N VAL A 79 -1.41 -1.01 2.93
CA VAL A 79 -1.82 -1.85 4.07
C VAL A 79 -3.24 -2.36 3.82
N ALA A 80 -3.49 -3.64 4.09
CA ALA A 80 -4.81 -4.24 4.01
C ALA A 80 -5.03 -5.28 5.10
N GLY A 81 -6.28 -5.40 5.56
CA GLY A 81 -6.69 -6.38 6.57
C GLY A 81 -8.09 -6.12 7.10
N PRO A 82 -8.57 -6.96 8.03
CA PRO A 82 -9.84 -6.77 8.73
C PRO A 82 -9.99 -5.36 9.31
N TRP A 83 -11.23 -4.89 9.43
CA TRP A 83 -11.62 -3.56 9.92
C TRP A 83 -11.24 -2.38 9.03
N GLN A 84 -10.70 -2.63 7.84
CA GLN A 84 -10.51 -1.61 6.83
C GLN A 84 -11.74 -1.54 5.90
N PHE A 85 -12.43 -0.39 5.91
CA PHE A 85 -13.55 -0.13 5.00
C PHE A 85 -13.03 0.46 3.69
N GLY A 86 -13.20 -0.30 2.61
CA GLY A 86 -12.75 0.13 1.28
C GLY A 86 -13.69 1.15 0.65
N LYS A 87 -13.11 2.20 0.06
CA LYS A 87 -13.76 3.20 -0.78
C LYS A 87 -13.10 3.22 -2.15
N GLU A 88 -13.71 3.89 -3.13
CA GLU A 88 -13.16 3.96 -4.50
C GLU A 88 -11.80 4.66 -4.56
N ASP A 89 -11.59 5.65 -3.72
CA ASP A 89 -10.36 6.44 -3.61
C ASP A 89 -9.36 5.92 -2.59
N GLN A 90 -9.79 5.06 -1.66
CA GLN A 90 -8.95 4.54 -0.59
C GLN A 90 -9.33 3.12 -0.18
N GLY A 91 -8.33 2.23 0.02
CA GLY A 91 -8.58 0.88 0.50
C GLY A 91 -9.16 -0.05 -0.58
N PHE A 92 -8.60 -0.01 -1.79
CA PHE A 92 -9.11 -0.80 -2.92
C PHE A 92 -9.12 -2.32 -2.66
N VAL A 93 -8.22 -2.86 -1.81
CA VAL A 93 -8.16 -4.31 -1.54
C VAL A 93 -9.42 -4.79 -0.82
N PRO A 94 -9.82 -4.24 0.36
CA PRO A 94 -11.07 -4.63 0.99
C PRO A 94 -12.29 -4.28 0.12
N LEU A 95 -12.25 -3.20 -0.66
CA LEU A 95 -13.31 -2.88 -1.62
C LEU A 95 -13.51 -4.01 -2.64
N TRP A 96 -12.42 -4.54 -3.22
CA TRP A 96 -12.49 -5.64 -4.20
C TRP A 96 -13.11 -6.90 -3.58
N VAL A 97 -12.67 -7.30 -2.40
CA VAL A 97 -13.22 -8.47 -1.70
C VAL A 97 -14.71 -8.27 -1.39
N ALA A 98 -15.09 -7.10 -0.84
CA ALA A 98 -16.47 -6.81 -0.47
C ALA A 98 -17.40 -6.77 -1.69
N LYS A 99 -16.99 -6.10 -2.79
CA LYS A 99 -17.80 -6.02 -4.00
C LYS A 99 -18.00 -7.40 -4.66
N HIS A 100 -17.00 -8.28 -4.65
CA HIS A 100 -17.18 -9.67 -5.11
C HIS A 100 -18.09 -10.44 -4.16
N PHE A 101 -17.88 -10.35 -2.85
CA PHE A 101 -18.71 -11.04 -1.86
C PHE A 101 -20.18 -10.66 -1.96
N TYR A 102 -20.49 -9.36 -2.12
CA TYR A 102 -21.86 -8.86 -2.25
C TYR A 102 -22.40 -8.78 -3.70
N LYS A 103 -21.67 -9.30 -4.69
CA LYS A 103 -22.03 -9.23 -6.13
C LYS A 103 -22.35 -7.80 -6.62
N LYS A 104 -21.53 -6.83 -6.24
CA LYS A 104 -21.63 -5.44 -6.67
C LYS A 104 -20.64 -5.13 -7.79
N ASN A 105 -21.01 -4.22 -8.69
CA ASN A 105 -20.13 -3.81 -9.79
C ASN A 105 -18.90 -3.05 -9.29
N LEU A 106 -17.81 -3.13 -10.06
CA LEU A 106 -16.57 -2.40 -9.85
C LEU A 106 -16.16 -1.65 -11.13
N SER A 107 -15.21 -0.73 -10.97
CA SER A 107 -14.62 -0.01 -12.10
C SER A 107 -13.10 -0.20 -12.11
N TYR A 108 -12.52 -0.43 -13.28
CA TYR A 108 -11.12 -0.21 -13.52
C TYR A 108 -10.93 1.26 -13.93
N ILE A 109 -10.37 2.06 -13.03
CA ILE A 109 -10.20 3.50 -13.21
C ILE A 109 -8.75 3.78 -13.60
N GLY A 110 -8.56 4.65 -14.59
CA GLY A 110 -7.26 5.09 -15.08
C GLY A 110 -6.51 4.08 -15.94
N PHE A 111 -5.43 4.55 -16.55
CA PHE A 111 -4.52 3.75 -17.39
C PHE A 111 -5.24 2.96 -18.48
N GLY A 112 -6.23 3.62 -19.13
CA GLY A 112 -7.06 3.02 -20.19
C GLY A 112 -8.17 2.08 -19.68
N GLY A 113 -8.35 1.94 -18.38
CA GLY A 113 -9.37 1.06 -17.78
C GLY A 113 -9.04 -0.43 -17.90
N PHE A 114 -7.76 -0.80 -17.97
CA PHE A 114 -7.32 -2.19 -18.12
C PHE A 114 -7.02 -2.90 -16.81
N GLY A 115 -6.86 -2.16 -15.69
CA GLY A 115 -6.58 -2.74 -14.36
C GLY A 115 -5.17 -3.31 -14.22
N TYR A 116 -4.18 -2.84 -14.99
CA TYR A 116 -2.81 -3.33 -14.94
C TYR A 116 -1.87 -2.53 -14.01
N GLN A 117 -2.35 -1.45 -13.39
CA GLN A 117 -1.59 -0.75 -12.37
C GLN A 117 -1.24 -1.68 -11.20
N VAL A 118 0.01 -1.62 -10.72
CA VAL A 118 0.56 -2.55 -9.74
C VAL A 118 0.83 -1.86 -8.42
N ARG A 119 0.47 -2.52 -7.33
CA ARG A 119 0.83 -2.17 -5.95
C ARG A 119 1.29 -3.42 -5.21
N ASP A 120 2.16 -3.24 -4.23
CA ASP A 120 2.41 -4.26 -3.24
C ASP A 120 1.53 -4.05 -2.01
N ILE A 121 1.10 -5.16 -1.42
CA ILE A 121 0.14 -5.16 -0.32
C ILE A 121 0.79 -5.83 0.88
N ILE A 122 0.67 -5.19 2.05
CA ILE A 122 1.11 -5.74 3.33
C ILE A 122 -0.09 -5.98 4.25
N HIS A 123 -0.07 -7.09 4.98
CA HIS A 123 -1.10 -7.40 5.97
C HIS A 123 -0.97 -6.51 7.20
N ILE A 124 -2.08 -6.10 7.80
CA ILE A 124 -2.07 -5.28 9.02
C ILE A 124 -1.33 -5.95 10.17
N ASN A 125 -1.39 -7.27 10.31
CA ASN A 125 -0.66 -7.99 11.36
C ASN A 125 0.86 -7.86 11.18
N ASP A 126 1.38 -7.92 9.94
CA ASP A 126 2.80 -7.69 9.66
C ASP A 126 3.21 -6.26 10.03
N VAL A 127 2.31 -5.28 9.85
CA VAL A 127 2.54 -3.89 10.27
C VAL A 127 2.61 -3.79 11.79
N CYS A 128 1.67 -4.41 12.50
CA CYS A 128 1.67 -4.42 13.97
C CYS A 128 2.94 -5.09 14.51
N GLU A 129 3.35 -6.20 13.92
CA GLU A 129 4.55 -6.93 14.33
C GLU A 129 5.81 -6.07 14.20
N ILE A 130 6.04 -5.43 13.04
CA ILE A 130 7.24 -4.59 12.88
C ILE A 130 7.23 -3.38 13.82
N ILE A 131 6.08 -2.77 14.08
CA ILE A 131 5.98 -1.67 15.05
C ILE A 131 6.36 -2.14 16.44
N LEU A 132 5.87 -3.30 16.89
CA LEU A 132 6.24 -3.88 18.20
C LEU A 132 7.75 -4.18 18.30
N ILE A 133 8.35 -4.70 17.21
CA ILE A 133 9.81 -4.92 17.15
C ILE A 133 10.55 -3.58 17.24
N GLN A 134 10.07 -2.55 16.55
CA GLN A 134 10.67 -1.21 16.58
C GLN A 134 10.59 -0.57 17.98
N ILE A 135 9.45 -0.69 18.66
CA ILE A 135 9.29 -0.20 20.04
C ILE A 135 10.34 -0.84 20.95
N ARG A 136 10.50 -2.17 20.90
CA ARG A 136 11.47 -2.91 21.71
C ARG A 136 12.94 -2.57 21.40
N LYS A 137 13.22 -2.16 20.17
CA LYS A 137 14.57 -1.85 19.68
C LYS A 137 14.86 -0.36 19.51
N LEU A 138 13.95 0.51 19.90
CA LEU A 138 14.05 1.95 19.66
C LEU A 138 15.34 2.56 20.25
N ASN A 139 15.86 1.99 21.35
CA ASN A 139 17.13 2.40 21.93
C ASN A 139 18.37 2.06 21.08
N LYS A 140 18.24 1.09 20.16
CA LYS A 140 19.34 0.62 19.29
C LYS A 140 19.24 1.12 17.85
N THR A 141 18.02 1.49 17.42
CA THR A 141 17.74 1.96 16.05
C THR A 141 16.80 3.14 16.13
N PHE A 142 17.28 4.31 15.81
CA PHE A 142 16.54 5.56 15.87
C PHE A 142 17.03 6.55 14.80
N ASN A 143 16.28 7.63 14.60
CA ASN A 143 16.52 8.68 13.61
C ASN A 143 16.59 8.14 12.18
N GLU A 144 15.79 7.12 11.91
CA GLU A 144 15.79 6.39 10.66
C GLU A 144 14.44 6.47 9.95
N THR A 145 14.49 6.38 8.61
CA THR A 145 13.32 6.25 7.76
C THR A 145 13.35 4.88 7.09
N PHE A 146 12.23 4.16 7.12
CA PHE A 146 12.06 2.84 6.52
C PHE A 146 10.91 2.79 5.55
N ASN A 147 11.11 2.14 4.40
CA ASN A 147 10.02 1.67 3.58
C ASN A 147 9.53 0.31 4.08
N ILE A 148 8.22 0.18 4.25
CA ILE A 148 7.59 -1.04 4.74
C ILE A 148 6.38 -1.38 3.87
N GLY A 149 6.43 -2.52 3.22
CA GLY A 149 5.35 -2.98 2.32
C GLY A 149 5.44 -4.47 2.04
N GLY A 150 4.55 -4.96 1.19
CA GLY A 150 4.50 -6.38 0.81
C GLY A 150 5.66 -6.82 -0.08
N GLY A 151 6.34 -5.87 -0.72
CA GLY A 151 7.45 -6.12 -1.63
C GLY A 151 7.03 -6.91 -2.89
N LYS A 152 8.02 -7.44 -3.61
CA LYS A 152 7.79 -8.14 -4.89
C LYS A 152 6.86 -9.35 -4.76
N LYS A 153 6.97 -10.12 -3.68
CA LYS A 153 6.17 -11.34 -3.47
C LYS A 153 4.67 -11.02 -3.36
N ASN A 154 4.35 -9.87 -2.76
CA ASN A 154 2.98 -9.40 -2.56
C ASN A 154 2.58 -8.26 -3.51
N SER A 155 3.24 -8.16 -4.66
CA SER A 155 2.85 -7.21 -5.69
C SER A 155 1.78 -7.79 -6.62
N ILE A 156 0.74 -7.00 -6.90
CA ILE A 156 -0.42 -7.44 -7.66
C ILE A 156 -1.02 -6.30 -8.48
N SER A 157 -1.50 -6.60 -9.68
CA SER A 157 -2.34 -5.67 -10.45
C SER A 157 -3.81 -5.80 -10.06
N LEU A 158 -4.64 -4.77 -10.34
CA LEU A 158 -6.08 -4.86 -10.09
C LEU A 158 -6.72 -6.02 -10.85
N ARG A 159 -6.25 -6.32 -12.06
CA ARG A 159 -6.73 -7.45 -12.85
C ARG A 159 -6.42 -8.80 -12.20
N GLN A 160 -5.21 -8.96 -11.65
CA GLN A 160 -4.84 -10.16 -10.89
C GLN A 160 -5.61 -10.26 -9.58
N LEU A 161 -5.83 -9.13 -8.89
CA LEU A 161 -6.66 -9.05 -7.69
C LEU A 161 -8.09 -9.49 -7.98
N THR A 162 -8.68 -9.03 -9.09
CA THR A 162 -9.99 -9.49 -9.56
C THR A 162 -10.05 -11.00 -9.70
N SER A 163 -9.10 -11.60 -10.44
CA SER A 163 -9.06 -13.06 -10.62
C SER A 163 -8.94 -13.82 -9.31
N LYS A 164 -8.16 -13.29 -8.33
CA LYS A 164 -8.07 -13.89 -6.99
C LYS A 164 -9.38 -13.75 -6.21
N CYS A 165 -10.04 -12.60 -6.27
CA CYS A 165 -11.34 -12.41 -5.61
C CYS A 165 -12.43 -13.27 -6.23
N GLU A 166 -12.48 -13.42 -7.55
CA GLU A 166 -13.40 -14.33 -8.24
C GLU A 166 -13.22 -15.77 -7.78
N LYS A 167 -11.97 -16.26 -7.73
CA LYS A 167 -11.65 -17.61 -7.22
C LYS A 167 -12.05 -17.77 -5.75
N LEU A 168 -11.71 -16.78 -4.92
CA LEU A 168 -11.96 -16.85 -3.48
C LEU A 168 -13.45 -16.84 -3.12
N THR A 169 -14.27 -16.05 -3.84
CA THR A 169 -15.69 -15.89 -3.56
C THR A 169 -16.58 -16.77 -4.44
N SER A 170 -16.01 -17.44 -5.46
CA SER A 170 -16.75 -18.14 -6.52
C SER A 170 -17.77 -17.27 -7.23
N LYS A 171 -17.53 -15.95 -7.28
CA LYS A 171 -18.44 -14.95 -7.86
C LYS A 171 -17.75 -14.09 -8.89
N LYS A 172 -18.31 -14.01 -10.09
CA LYS A 172 -17.93 -13.05 -11.13
C LYS A 172 -18.81 -11.83 -11.04
N ILE A 173 -18.25 -10.65 -11.27
CA ILE A 173 -18.95 -9.36 -11.25
C ILE A 173 -18.66 -8.57 -12.53
N LYS A 174 -19.51 -7.59 -12.84
CA LYS A 174 -19.32 -6.70 -14.00
C LYS A 174 -18.33 -5.59 -13.66
N PHE A 175 -17.48 -5.22 -14.63
CA PHE A 175 -16.51 -4.13 -14.52
C PHE A 175 -16.81 -3.04 -15.54
N LYS A 176 -16.87 -1.79 -15.05
CA LYS A 176 -16.87 -0.61 -15.92
C LYS A 176 -15.42 -0.19 -16.18
N LYS A 177 -15.12 0.25 -17.39
CA LYS A 177 -13.81 0.80 -17.78
C LYS A 177 -13.88 2.32 -17.79
N ILE A 178 -13.07 2.97 -16.96
CA ILE A 178 -12.91 4.43 -16.92
C ILE A 178 -11.50 4.73 -17.39
N LYS A 179 -11.38 5.28 -18.60
CA LYS A 179 -10.06 5.48 -19.26
C LYS A 179 -9.26 6.62 -18.63
N GLN A 180 -9.96 7.66 -18.15
CA GLN A 180 -9.34 8.84 -17.57
C GLN A 180 -8.52 8.47 -16.34
N THR A 181 -7.27 8.96 -16.29
CA THR A 181 -6.33 8.75 -15.19
C THR A 181 -6.23 10.04 -14.38
N SER A 182 -6.40 9.95 -13.08
CA SER A 182 -6.13 11.07 -12.19
C SER A 182 -4.65 11.48 -12.25
N ASP A 183 -4.37 12.78 -12.13
CA ASP A 183 -2.99 13.30 -12.09
C ASP A 183 -2.19 12.76 -10.91
N TYR A 184 -2.85 12.39 -9.84
CA TYR A 184 -2.25 11.81 -8.63
C TYR A 184 -2.12 10.28 -8.65
N ASP A 185 -2.61 9.61 -9.71
CA ASP A 185 -2.45 8.16 -9.79
C ASP A 185 -1.12 7.78 -10.45
N ILE A 186 -0.59 6.64 -10.02
CA ILE A 186 0.69 6.11 -10.47
C ILE A 186 0.52 4.71 -11.04
N PRO A 187 1.26 4.36 -12.11
CA PRO A 187 1.10 3.06 -12.76
C PRO A 187 1.67 1.92 -11.93
N TYR A 188 2.68 2.21 -11.12
CA TYR A 188 3.46 1.19 -10.43
C TYR A 188 4.03 1.72 -9.12
N TYR A 189 3.94 0.91 -8.08
CA TYR A 189 4.70 1.08 -6.85
C TYR A 189 4.92 -0.29 -6.19
N VAL A 190 6.16 -0.64 -5.93
CA VAL A 190 6.55 -1.84 -5.18
C VAL A 190 7.66 -1.49 -4.21
N THR A 191 7.44 -1.76 -2.95
CA THR A 191 8.34 -1.43 -1.84
C THR A 191 9.64 -2.24 -1.89
N ASN A 192 10.75 -1.57 -1.64
CA ASN A 192 12.02 -2.21 -1.35
C ASN A 192 12.23 -2.30 0.17
N ASN A 193 12.06 -3.49 0.72
CA ASN A 193 12.17 -3.74 2.16
C ASN A 193 13.62 -4.02 2.63
N ARG A 194 14.65 -3.86 1.77
CA ARG A 194 16.03 -4.25 2.13
C ARG A 194 16.54 -3.58 3.40
N LYS A 195 16.22 -2.30 3.59
CA LYS A 195 16.67 -1.55 4.77
C LYS A 195 16.04 -2.09 6.04
N VAL A 196 14.73 -2.21 6.11
CA VAL A 196 14.03 -2.74 7.30
C VAL A 196 14.45 -4.18 7.62
N ILE A 197 14.65 -5.02 6.59
CA ILE A 197 15.17 -6.39 6.75
C ILE A 197 16.58 -6.37 7.37
N LYS A 198 17.48 -5.50 6.87
CA LYS A 198 18.86 -5.39 7.39
C LYS A 198 18.86 -5.02 8.87
N PHE A 199 18.05 -4.03 9.28
CA PHE A 199 18.04 -3.50 10.64
C PHE A 199 17.34 -4.42 11.64
N TYR A 200 16.19 -4.99 11.26
CA TYR A 200 15.34 -5.72 12.20
C TYR A 200 15.31 -7.23 11.99
N LYS A 201 15.92 -7.75 10.90
CA LYS A 201 15.82 -9.16 10.48
C LYS A 201 14.38 -9.63 10.32
N TRP A 202 13.50 -8.69 9.95
CA TRP A 202 12.07 -8.89 9.78
C TRP A 202 11.67 -8.75 8.31
N GLN A 203 10.69 -9.53 7.90
CA GLN A 203 10.04 -9.43 6.59
C GLN A 203 8.57 -9.81 6.72
N PRO A 204 7.67 -9.26 5.85
CA PRO A 204 6.26 -9.62 5.89
C PRO A 204 6.07 -11.11 5.62
N LEU A 205 5.28 -11.78 6.46
CA LEU A 205 5.01 -13.22 6.41
C LEU A 205 3.71 -13.53 5.67
N ASN A 206 2.70 -12.64 5.78
CA ASN A 206 1.40 -12.87 5.20
C ASN A 206 1.39 -12.55 3.71
N ASN A 207 1.06 -13.55 2.89
CA ASN A 207 0.92 -13.39 1.45
C ASN A 207 -0.47 -12.83 1.06
N ILE A 208 -0.63 -12.46 -0.22
CA ILE A 208 -1.88 -11.90 -0.74
C ILE A 208 -3.08 -12.83 -0.49
N ASP A 209 -2.91 -14.13 -0.66
CA ASP A 209 -4.01 -15.08 -0.49
C ASP A 209 -4.49 -15.13 0.97
N ARG A 210 -3.57 -15.02 1.93
CA ARG A 210 -3.90 -14.89 3.34
C ARG A 210 -4.64 -13.59 3.62
N ILE A 211 -4.16 -12.45 3.10
CA ILE A 211 -4.82 -11.14 3.24
C ILE A 211 -6.27 -11.19 2.76
N LEU A 212 -6.48 -11.76 1.57
CA LEU A 212 -7.83 -11.86 0.98
C LEU A 212 -8.74 -12.80 1.76
N LYS A 213 -8.22 -13.95 2.24
CA LYS A 213 -8.97 -14.88 3.10
C LYS A 213 -9.40 -14.22 4.41
N ASP A 214 -8.52 -13.51 5.08
CA ASP A 214 -8.81 -12.85 6.36
C ASP A 214 -9.84 -11.73 6.18
N LEU A 215 -9.76 -10.97 5.08
CA LEU A 215 -10.78 -9.99 4.71
C LEU A 215 -12.15 -10.65 4.46
N LEU A 216 -12.19 -11.75 3.72
CA LEU A 216 -13.44 -12.45 3.45
C LEU A 216 -14.04 -13.05 4.72
N SER A 217 -13.24 -13.71 5.56
CA SER A 217 -13.69 -14.25 6.85
C SER A 217 -14.26 -13.16 7.75
N TRP A 218 -13.59 -12.02 7.82
CA TRP A 218 -14.09 -10.86 8.56
C TRP A 218 -15.43 -10.35 8.02
N LEU A 219 -15.62 -10.25 6.70
CA LEU A 219 -16.89 -9.86 6.09
C LEU A 219 -18.02 -10.85 6.40
N ILE A 220 -17.73 -12.15 6.43
CA ILE A 220 -18.71 -13.20 6.76
C ILE A 220 -19.15 -13.10 8.22
N MET A 221 -18.20 -12.89 9.14
CA MET A 221 -18.49 -12.77 10.57
C MET A 221 -19.22 -11.48 10.93
N ASN A 222 -19.06 -10.42 10.13
CA ASN A 222 -19.59 -9.08 10.44
C ASN A 222 -20.66 -8.65 9.41
N LYS A 223 -21.74 -9.42 9.26
CA LYS A 223 -22.79 -9.17 8.25
C LYS A 223 -23.41 -7.77 8.33
N ASN A 224 -23.45 -7.17 9.52
CA ASN A 224 -24.03 -5.85 9.77
C ASN A 224 -23.24 -4.68 9.12
N ILE A 225 -22.02 -4.94 8.67
CA ILE A 225 -21.16 -3.91 8.01
C ILE A 225 -21.47 -3.74 6.51
N LYS A 226 -22.39 -4.52 5.92
CA LYS A 226 -22.78 -4.40 4.51
C LYS A 226 -23.12 -2.97 4.09
N LYS A 227 -23.72 -2.18 4.98
CA LYS A 227 -24.06 -0.76 4.77
C LYS A 227 -22.84 0.14 4.53
N TYR A 228 -21.66 -0.24 5.03
CA TYR A 228 -20.41 0.50 4.87
C TYR A 228 -19.56 0.03 3.67
N CYS A 229 -19.97 -1.03 2.99
CA CYS A 229 -19.31 -1.60 1.81
C CYS A 229 -20.02 -1.17 0.50
N LYS A 230 -20.43 0.10 0.43
CA LYS A 230 -21.16 0.69 -0.71
C LYS A 230 -20.28 0.87 -1.94
#